data_90de8bacfb64aa0c696ba71515f35283
#
_entry.id   90de8bacfb64aa0c696ba71515f35283
#
_cell.length_a   1.000
_cell.length_b   1.000
_cell.length_c   1.000
_cell.angle_alpha   90.00
_cell.angle_beta   90.00
_cell.angle_gamma   90.00
#
_symmetry.space_group_name_H-M   'P 1'
#
loop_
_entity.id
_entity.type
_entity.pdbx_description
1 polymer ?
#
loop_
_entity_poly.entity_id
_entity_poly.type
_entity_poly.pdbx_seq_one_letter_code
_entity_poly.pdbx_strand_id
1 'polypeptide(L)'
;MESLEAELRRAGELSVAELADAIESIGFECTRCGACCTADERLESELADDGEKPGDDETVEPHTATLFPDEARRLRDAAAETFEKSYDWRDVARPMPYGLDGDGPDATGETFEWAIQTDSCGDCAFYTETDGGVGGCTVHADRPLVCRTYPFSVALGGTSEPMGEAVDREGLVRAHECEGLGLDISRRDAEELAAALKERAIRELEEAIALRDRYEPRPDTDGIVVHDSEGRKRPDGTTLETR
;
A
#
# COMPACT_ATOMS: atom_id res chain seq x y z
N MET A 1 18.03 -3.95 -17.50
CA MET A 1 17.21 -3.36 -16.41
C MET A 1 17.79 -1.98 -16.15
N GLU A 2 16.97 -0.96 -16.14
CA GLU A 2 17.41 0.41 -15.85
C GLU A 2 17.74 0.54 -14.35
N SER A 3 18.57 1.50 -13.95
CA SER A 3 18.88 1.67 -12.52
C SER A 3 17.76 2.46 -11.81
N LEU A 4 17.61 2.23 -10.50
CA LEU A 4 16.65 2.97 -9.67
C LEU A 4 16.84 4.49 -9.77
N GLU A 5 18.10 4.97 -9.87
CA GLU A 5 18.40 6.39 -10.03
C GLU A 5 17.98 6.94 -11.40
N ALA A 6 17.98 6.10 -12.43
CA ALA A 6 17.47 6.51 -13.74
C ALA A 6 15.94 6.57 -13.73
N GLU A 7 15.28 5.63 -13.07
CA GLU A 7 13.84 5.66 -12.87
C GLU A 7 13.41 6.84 -11.99
N LEU A 8 14.14 7.15 -10.92
CA LEU A 8 13.89 8.31 -10.06
C LEU A 8 13.97 9.63 -10.83
N ARG A 9 14.96 9.78 -11.74
CA ARG A 9 15.02 10.96 -12.61
C ARG A 9 13.79 11.08 -13.50
N ARG A 10 13.35 9.95 -14.11
CA ARG A 10 12.12 9.94 -14.93
C ARG A 10 10.88 10.29 -14.11
N ALA A 11 10.76 9.72 -12.90
CA ALA A 11 9.67 10.08 -12.00
C ALA A 11 9.65 11.58 -11.70
N GLY A 12 10.82 12.19 -11.47
CA GLY A 12 10.96 13.64 -11.28
C GLY A 12 10.54 14.47 -12.48
N GLU A 13 10.72 13.95 -13.70
CA GLU A 13 10.38 14.62 -14.97
C GLU A 13 8.89 14.42 -15.36
N LEU A 14 8.12 13.59 -14.67
CA LEU A 14 6.70 13.38 -14.96
C LEU A 14 5.92 14.70 -14.95
N SER A 15 5.12 14.92 -15.97
CA SER A 15 4.22 16.08 -16.05
C SER A 15 2.92 15.78 -15.32
N VAL A 16 2.61 16.57 -14.28
CA VAL A 16 1.32 16.47 -13.57
C VAL A 16 0.15 16.68 -14.52
N ALA A 17 0.30 17.58 -15.51
CA ALA A 17 -0.77 17.83 -16.48
C ALA A 17 -1.02 16.60 -17.39
N GLU A 18 0.05 15.94 -17.86
CA GLU A 18 -0.10 14.73 -18.70
C GLU A 18 -0.66 13.54 -17.89
N LEU A 19 -0.26 13.40 -16.62
CA LEU A 19 -0.85 12.40 -15.73
C LEU A 19 -2.34 12.69 -15.49
N ALA A 20 -2.70 13.97 -15.28
CA ALA A 20 -4.08 14.37 -15.09
C ALA A 20 -4.93 14.14 -16.36
N ASP A 21 -4.38 14.41 -17.56
CA ASP A 21 -5.05 14.12 -18.84
C ASP A 21 -5.36 12.61 -18.98
N ALA A 22 -4.40 11.77 -18.57
CA ALA A 22 -4.59 10.31 -18.58
C ALA A 22 -5.67 9.89 -17.56
N ILE A 23 -5.64 10.42 -16.33
CA ILE A 23 -6.62 10.13 -15.30
C ILE A 23 -8.03 10.58 -15.74
N GLU A 24 -8.18 11.78 -16.33
CA GLU A 24 -9.46 12.24 -16.88
C GLU A 24 -9.96 11.35 -18.02
N SER A 25 -9.04 10.84 -18.85
CA SER A 25 -9.41 9.93 -19.95
C SER A 25 -9.92 8.58 -19.44
N ILE A 26 -9.36 8.07 -18.35
CA ILE A 26 -9.84 6.84 -17.71
C ILE A 26 -11.13 7.12 -16.95
N GLY A 27 -11.21 8.24 -16.23
CA GLY A 27 -12.31 8.63 -15.37
C GLY A 27 -12.28 7.92 -14.01
N PHE A 28 -12.61 8.66 -12.94
CA PHE A 28 -12.63 8.09 -11.59
C PHE A 28 -13.40 8.95 -10.59
N GLU A 29 -14.30 8.32 -9.85
CA GLU A 29 -14.88 8.88 -8.63
C GLU A 29 -14.97 7.81 -7.56
N CYS A 30 -14.46 8.07 -6.35
CA CYS A 30 -14.53 7.11 -5.24
C CYS A 30 -15.97 6.91 -4.78
N THR A 31 -16.52 5.72 -5.01
CA THR A 31 -17.89 5.32 -4.60
C THR A 31 -17.99 5.00 -3.11
N ARG A 32 -16.87 4.91 -2.40
CA ARG A 32 -16.79 4.48 -1.01
C ARG A 32 -17.30 3.05 -0.77
N CYS A 33 -17.11 2.17 -1.73
CA CYS A 33 -17.50 0.76 -1.61
C CYS A 33 -16.71 -0.02 -0.53
N GLY A 34 -15.55 0.48 -0.13
CA GLY A 34 -14.70 -0.20 0.87
C GLY A 34 -13.73 -1.24 0.32
N ALA A 35 -13.92 -1.73 -0.90
CA ALA A 35 -13.14 -2.84 -1.47
C ALA A 35 -11.60 -2.64 -1.40
N CYS A 36 -11.11 -1.39 -1.51
CA CYS A 36 -9.69 -1.07 -1.34
C CYS A 36 -9.24 -0.95 0.13
N CYS A 37 -10.10 -1.24 1.09
CA CYS A 37 -9.83 -1.14 2.53
C CYS A 37 -10.15 -2.44 3.28
N THR A 38 -10.83 -3.38 2.64
CA THR A 38 -11.20 -4.68 3.19
C THR A 38 -10.21 -5.77 2.76
N ALA A 39 -10.23 -6.86 3.49
CA ALA A 39 -9.50 -8.07 3.14
C ALA A 39 -9.98 -8.62 1.78
N ASP A 40 -9.07 -9.22 1.03
CA ASP A 40 -9.40 -9.83 -0.26
C ASP A 40 -9.96 -11.23 -0.02
N GLU A 41 -11.27 -11.39 -0.18
CA GLU A 41 -11.93 -12.69 -0.29
C GLU A 41 -11.73 -13.23 -1.72
N ARG A 42 -10.49 -13.48 -2.12
CA ARG A 42 -10.27 -14.21 -3.36
C ARG A 42 -10.82 -15.62 -3.19
N LEU A 43 -11.99 -15.79 -3.74
CA LEU A 43 -12.53 -17.10 -3.99
C LEU A 43 -11.51 -17.85 -4.84
N GLU A 44 -10.90 -18.91 -4.29
CA GLU A 44 -10.09 -19.87 -5.05
C GLU A 44 -10.85 -20.49 -6.23
N SER A 45 -12.12 -20.11 -6.44
CA SER A 45 -12.97 -20.55 -7.54
C SER A 45 -12.49 -20.09 -8.92
N GLU A 46 -11.60 -19.11 -9.03
CA GLU A 46 -11.04 -18.69 -10.32
C GLU A 46 -9.75 -19.44 -10.70
N LEU A 47 -9.12 -20.16 -9.76
CA LEU A 47 -7.92 -20.95 -10.03
C LEU A 47 -8.21 -22.44 -10.16
N ALA A 48 -9.41 -22.91 -9.84
CA ALA A 48 -9.79 -24.31 -9.94
C ALA A 48 -10.42 -24.62 -11.31
N ASP A 49 -9.60 -24.72 -12.35
CA ASP A 49 -10.02 -25.27 -13.68
C ASP A 49 -10.21 -26.82 -13.62
N ASP A 50 -10.02 -27.48 -12.47
CA ASP A 50 -10.02 -28.94 -12.34
C ASP A 50 -11.08 -29.53 -11.37
N GLY A 51 -12.11 -28.80 -11.01
CA GLY A 51 -13.33 -29.39 -10.42
C GLY A 51 -13.16 -29.99 -9.02
N GLU A 52 -12.09 -29.70 -8.29
CA GLU A 52 -11.91 -30.04 -6.89
C GLU A 52 -12.55 -28.96 -6.00
N LYS A 53 -13.45 -29.37 -5.10
CA LYS A 53 -14.09 -28.44 -4.16
C LYS A 53 -13.05 -27.85 -3.22
N PRO A 54 -13.05 -26.52 -2.98
CA PRO A 54 -12.19 -25.93 -1.98
C PRO A 54 -12.46 -26.57 -0.61
N GLY A 55 -11.38 -26.88 0.10
CA GLY A 55 -11.48 -27.33 1.50
C GLY A 55 -11.93 -26.18 2.40
N ASP A 56 -12.42 -26.50 3.61
CA ASP A 56 -12.95 -25.55 4.60
C ASP A 56 -11.89 -24.56 5.19
N ASP A 57 -10.83 -24.25 4.46
CA ASP A 57 -9.77 -23.33 4.86
C ASP A 57 -9.66 -22.19 3.82
N GLU A 58 -10.70 -21.35 3.74
CA GLU A 58 -10.67 -20.08 3.00
C GLU A 58 -9.69 -19.15 3.72
N THR A 59 -8.46 -19.08 3.22
CA THR A 59 -7.47 -18.10 3.71
C THR A 59 -7.80 -16.74 3.14
N VAL A 60 -8.46 -15.91 3.94
CA VAL A 60 -8.67 -14.49 3.64
C VAL A 60 -7.32 -13.78 3.68
N GLU A 61 -6.91 -13.12 2.58
CA GLU A 61 -5.70 -12.32 2.55
C GLU A 61 -5.96 -10.95 3.21
N PRO A 62 -5.26 -10.62 4.32
CA PRO A 62 -5.44 -9.33 4.97
C PRO A 62 -5.05 -8.17 4.06
N HIS A 63 -5.75 -7.05 4.16
CA HIS A 63 -5.42 -5.82 3.45
C HIS A 63 -3.95 -5.40 3.63
N THR A 64 -3.24 -5.09 2.55
CA THR A 64 -1.78 -4.86 2.52
C THR A 64 -1.37 -3.51 1.93
N ALA A 65 -2.03 -2.42 2.27
CA ALA A 65 -1.58 -1.09 1.84
C ALA A 65 -0.20 -0.74 2.45
N THR A 66 0.76 -0.47 1.58
CA THR A 66 2.14 -0.13 1.97
C THR A 66 2.23 1.22 2.66
N LEU A 67 3.09 1.33 3.68
CA LEU A 67 3.38 2.54 4.43
C LEU A 67 4.86 2.90 4.38
N PHE A 68 5.16 4.18 4.15
CA PHE A 68 6.48 4.72 4.47
C PHE A 68 6.62 4.95 5.99
N PRO A 69 7.85 4.91 6.54
CA PRO A 69 8.06 5.07 7.99
C PRO A 69 7.51 6.38 8.57
N ASP A 70 7.58 7.49 7.82
CA ASP A 70 7.02 8.78 8.22
C ASP A 70 5.48 8.80 8.12
N GLU A 71 4.89 8.06 7.18
CA GLU A 71 3.44 7.90 7.08
C GLU A 71 2.90 7.11 8.28
N ALA A 72 3.58 6.06 8.71
CA ALA A 72 3.21 5.32 9.92
C ALA A 72 3.20 6.25 11.16
N ARG A 73 4.22 7.13 11.29
CA ARG A 73 4.24 8.14 12.37
C ARG A 73 3.10 9.13 12.26
N ARG A 74 2.83 9.65 11.07
CA ARG A 74 1.73 10.59 10.82
C ARG A 74 0.38 9.96 11.13
N LEU A 75 0.14 8.73 10.69
CA LEU A 75 -1.08 7.97 10.98
C LEU A 75 -1.26 7.75 12.49
N ARG A 76 -0.19 7.38 13.20
CA ARG A 76 -0.23 7.23 14.66
C ARG A 76 -0.67 8.52 15.35
N ASP A 77 -0.08 9.64 14.95
CA ASP A 77 -0.37 10.94 15.56
C ASP A 77 -1.80 11.40 15.22
N ALA A 78 -2.24 11.23 13.98
CA ALA A 78 -3.61 11.52 13.54
C ALA A 78 -4.65 10.62 14.22
N ALA A 79 -4.36 9.33 14.38
CA ALA A 79 -5.23 8.41 15.10
C ALA A 79 -5.33 8.77 16.58
N ALA A 80 -4.22 9.12 17.21
CA ALA A 80 -4.20 9.55 18.61
C ALA A 80 -5.06 10.81 18.83
N GLU A 81 -5.02 11.77 17.90
CA GLU A 81 -5.85 12.98 17.95
C GLU A 81 -7.33 12.64 17.69
N THR A 82 -7.62 11.85 16.66
CA THR A 82 -9.01 11.51 16.26
C THR A 82 -9.75 10.73 17.34
N PHE A 83 -9.08 9.78 17.99
CA PHE A 83 -9.71 8.88 18.96
C PHE A 83 -9.41 9.25 20.42
N GLU A 84 -8.70 10.35 20.67
CA GLU A 84 -8.34 10.85 22.00
C GLU A 84 -7.69 9.76 22.90
N LYS A 85 -6.88 8.88 22.30
CA LYS A 85 -6.16 7.81 23.00
C LYS A 85 -4.73 7.67 22.51
N SER A 86 -3.88 7.01 23.31
CA SER A 86 -2.51 6.71 22.89
C SER A 86 -2.50 5.61 21.82
N TYR A 87 -1.72 5.80 20.78
CA TYR A 87 -1.41 4.83 19.75
C TYR A 87 0.10 4.56 19.73
N ASP A 88 0.49 3.31 19.63
CA ASP A 88 1.88 2.94 19.33
C ASP A 88 2.06 2.55 17.84
N TRP A 89 3.26 2.13 17.49
CA TRP A 89 3.56 1.74 16.10
C TRP A 89 2.70 0.58 15.62
N ARG A 90 2.49 -0.44 16.48
CA ARG A 90 1.73 -1.65 16.14
C ARG A 90 0.24 -1.42 15.99
N ASP A 91 -0.28 -0.32 16.50
CA ASP A 91 -1.68 0.05 16.30
C ASP A 91 -1.95 0.58 14.89
N VAL A 92 -0.88 0.98 14.15
CA VAL A 92 -1.02 1.63 12.83
C VAL A 92 -0.28 0.92 11.71
N ALA A 93 0.79 0.18 12.03
CA ALA A 93 1.63 -0.50 11.05
C ALA A 93 2.00 -1.91 11.51
N ARG A 94 2.14 -2.79 10.56
CA ARG A 94 2.63 -4.16 10.73
C ARG A 94 3.70 -4.47 9.68
N PRO A 95 4.59 -5.44 9.94
CA PRO A 95 5.50 -5.95 8.90
C PRO A 95 4.70 -6.45 7.69
N MET A 96 5.16 -6.15 6.48
CA MET A 96 4.62 -6.75 5.28
C MET A 96 4.80 -8.28 5.35
N PRO A 97 3.79 -9.09 5.04
CA PRO A 97 3.87 -10.56 5.24
C PRO A 97 4.86 -11.26 4.29
N TYR A 98 5.25 -10.59 3.19
CA TYR A 98 6.13 -11.21 2.19
C TYR A 98 7.57 -11.33 2.71
N GLY A 99 8.16 -12.52 2.50
CA GLY A 99 9.51 -12.85 2.96
C GLY A 99 9.56 -13.38 4.40
N LEU A 100 8.42 -13.60 5.04
CA LEU A 100 8.33 -14.15 6.37
C LEU A 100 7.96 -15.65 6.33
N ASP A 101 8.52 -16.41 7.27
CA ASP A 101 8.19 -17.82 7.50
C ASP A 101 7.21 -17.90 8.67
N GLY A 102 6.04 -18.54 8.44
CA GLY A 102 4.96 -18.65 9.43
C GLY A 102 4.11 -17.38 9.56
N ASP A 103 3.09 -17.46 10.41
CA ASP A 103 2.10 -16.41 10.60
C ASP A 103 2.06 -15.92 12.04
N GLY A 104 1.60 -14.68 12.22
CA GLY A 104 1.33 -14.09 13.52
C GLY A 104 2.58 -13.82 14.36
N PRO A 105 2.49 -13.95 15.71
CA PRO A 105 3.56 -13.53 16.63
C PRO A 105 4.81 -14.41 16.59
N ASP A 106 4.70 -15.63 16.07
CA ASP A 106 5.80 -16.58 15.96
C ASP A 106 6.47 -16.56 14.58
N ALA A 107 6.02 -15.70 13.66
CA ALA A 107 6.63 -15.52 12.35
C ALA A 107 8.10 -15.04 12.48
N THR A 108 8.94 -15.51 11.58
CA THR A 108 10.37 -15.16 11.53
C THR A 108 10.78 -14.79 10.12
N GLY A 109 11.87 -14.03 9.98
CA GLY A 109 12.43 -13.68 8.69
C GLY A 109 12.64 -12.18 8.51
N GLU A 110 12.92 -11.81 7.26
CA GLU A 110 13.19 -10.44 6.87
C GLU A 110 12.13 -9.97 5.87
N THR A 111 11.58 -8.79 6.08
CA THR A 111 10.70 -8.11 5.14
C THR A 111 11.19 -6.68 4.89
N PHE A 112 10.73 -6.06 3.78
CA PHE A 112 11.31 -4.81 3.28
C PHE A 112 10.34 -3.64 3.27
N GLU A 113 9.14 -3.85 3.80
CA GLU A 113 8.08 -2.85 3.79
C GLU A 113 7.21 -2.95 5.05
N TRP A 114 6.52 -1.86 5.33
CA TRP A 114 5.46 -1.79 6.30
C TRP A 114 4.10 -1.84 5.60
N ALA A 115 3.18 -2.60 6.16
CA ALA A 115 1.77 -2.54 5.77
C ALA A 115 0.97 -1.80 6.84
N ILE A 116 -0.15 -1.18 6.42
CA ILE A 116 -1.11 -0.62 7.36
C ILE A 116 -1.66 -1.73 8.26
N GLN A 117 -1.97 -1.40 9.52
CA GLN A 117 -2.52 -2.36 10.47
C GLN A 117 -3.93 -2.79 10.06
N THR A 118 -4.26 -4.04 10.34
CA THR A 118 -5.58 -4.63 10.08
C THR A 118 -6.25 -5.04 11.38
N ASP A 119 -7.57 -5.17 11.34
CA ASP A 119 -8.35 -5.75 12.41
C ASP A 119 -8.33 -7.30 12.37
N SER A 120 -9.14 -7.94 13.20
CA SER A 120 -9.21 -9.40 13.27
C SER A 120 -9.87 -10.06 12.05
N CYS A 121 -10.54 -9.29 11.19
CA CYS A 121 -11.12 -9.76 9.94
C CYS A 121 -10.15 -9.58 8.76
N GLY A 122 -9.03 -8.92 8.98
CA GLY A 122 -8.06 -8.57 7.94
C GLY A 122 -8.32 -7.22 7.25
N ASP A 123 -9.37 -6.50 7.64
CA ASP A 123 -9.71 -5.19 7.10
C ASP A 123 -8.78 -4.12 7.67
N CYS A 124 -8.57 -3.03 6.91
CA CYS A 124 -7.79 -1.89 7.39
C CYS A 124 -8.32 -1.39 8.75
N ALA A 125 -7.46 -1.26 9.75
CA ALA A 125 -7.82 -0.82 11.10
C ALA A 125 -8.48 0.57 11.17
N PHE A 126 -8.38 1.36 10.09
CA PHE A 126 -9.00 2.68 9.95
C PHE A 126 -10.24 2.70 9.07
N TYR A 127 -10.66 1.53 8.58
CA TYR A 127 -11.90 1.39 7.82
C TYR A 127 -13.10 1.45 8.77
N THR A 128 -14.16 2.05 8.31
CA THR A 128 -15.46 2.06 8.98
C THR A 128 -16.55 2.04 7.93
N GLU A 129 -17.69 1.49 8.29
CA GLU A 129 -18.85 1.45 7.42
C GLU A 129 -20.09 1.95 8.17
N THR A 130 -20.92 2.70 7.48
CA THR A 130 -22.21 3.15 8.01
C THR A 130 -23.24 2.03 7.90
N ASP A 131 -24.37 2.15 8.65
CA ASP A 131 -25.51 1.21 8.54
C ASP A 131 -26.08 1.08 7.12
N GLY A 132 -25.74 2.01 6.23
CA GLY A 132 -26.14 2.01 4.82
C GLY A 132 -25.13 1.39 3.85
N GLY A 133 -24.05 0.77 4.33
CA GLY A 133 -23.01 0.16 3.50
C GLY A 133 -22.06 1.16 2.85
N VAL A 134 -22.00 2.40 3.35
CA VAL A 134 -21.06 3.41 2.84
C VAL A 134 -19.78 3.37 3.64
N GLY A 135 -18.70 2.98 2.98
CA GLY A 135 -17.36 2.91 3.56
C GLY A 135 -16.75 4.29 3.83
N GLY A 136 -15.82 4.33 4.78
CA GLY A 136 -15.09 5.52 5.15
C GLY A 136 -13.74 5.20 5.78
N CYS A 137 -12.85 6.17 5.75
CA CYS A 137 -11.57 6.10 6.44
C CYS A 137 -11.57 7.11 7.61
N THR A 138 -11.36 6.63 8.82
CA THR A 138 -11.38 7.46 10.04
C THR A 138 -10.23 8.47 10.10
N VAL A 139 -9.15 8.22 9.35
CA VAL A 139 -7.97 9.09 9.20
C VAL A 139 -7.84 9.62 7.76
N HIS A 140 -8.96 9.93 7.10
CA HIS A 140 -9.04 10.23 5.68
C HIS A 140 -8.05 11.32 5.21
N ALA A 141 -7.84 12.37 5.99
CA ALA A 141 -6.94 13.48 5.64
C ALA A 141 -5.46 13.04 5.64
N ASP A 142 -5.13 12.04 6.46
CA ASP A 142 -3.77 11.54 6.67
C ASP A 142 -3.51 10.19 5.99
N ARG A 143 -4.36 9.81 5.03
CA ARG A 143 -4.18 8.56 4.28
C ARG A 143 -2.80 8.47 3.66
N PRO A 144 -2.16 7.27 3.67
CA PRO A 144 -0.93 7.00 2.94
C PRO A 144 -1.07 7.31 1.45
N LEU A 145 0.05 7.58 0.79
CA LEU A 145 0.07 7.87 -0.65
C LEU A 145 -0.55 6.73 -1.48
N VAL A 146 -0.31 5.48 -1.11
CA VAL A 146 -0.92 4.33 -1.79
C VAL A 146 -2.45 4.40 -1.75
N CYS A 147 -3.04 4.74 -0.59
CA CYS A 147 -4.49 4.88 -0.44
C CYS A 147 -5.05 6.14 -1.12
N ARG A 148 -4.25 7.21 -1.19
CA ARG A 148 -4.63 8.47 -1.86
C ARG A 148 -4.62 8.36 -3.37
N THR A 149 -3.79 7.48 -3.91
CA THR A 149 -3.58 7.33 -5.37
C THR A 149 -4.33 6.14 -5.96
N TYR A 150 -4.86 5.22 -5.14
CA TYR A 150 -5.66 4.13 -5.66
C TYR A 150 -6.89 4.65 -6.42
N PRO A 151 -7.23 4.10 -7.59
CA PRO A 151 -6.73 2.86 -8.18
C PRO A 151 -5.54 3.04 -9.14
N PHE A 152 -4.85 4.17 -9.16
CA PHE A 152 -3.83 4.45 -10.16
C PHE A 152 -2.41 4.14 -9.71
N SER A 153 -1.58 3.78 -10.69
CA SER A 153 -0.14 3.63 -10.58
C SER A 153 0.58 4.19 -11.80
N VAL A 154 1.90 4.38 -11.69
CA VAL A 154 2.75 4.85 -12.79
C VAL A 154 3.66 3.71 -13.25
N ALA A 155 3.66 3.41 -14.54
CA ALA A 155 4.51 2.39 -15.13
C ALA A 155 5.89 2.93 -15.49
N LEU A 156 6.82 2.93 -14.55
CA LEU A 156 8.19 3.41 -14.75
C LEU A 156 9.22 2.32 -15.08
N GLY A 157 8.85 1.06 -15.01
CA GLY A 157 9.77 -0.02 -15.40
C GLY A 157 9.97 -1.14 -14.37
N GLY A 158 9.16 -1.22 -13.34
CA GLY A 158 9.06 -2.41 -12.52
C GLY A 158 9.25 -2.26 -11.00
N THR A 159 9.41 -1.05 -10.47
CA THR A 159 9.54 -0.86 -9.02
C THR A 159 8.32 -0.24 -8.35
N SER A 160 7.40 0.31 -9.12
CA SER A 160 6.25 1.07 -8.62
C SER A 160 4.90 0.53 -9.10
N GLU A 161 4.80 -0.77 -9.36
CA GLU A 161 3.51 -1.39 -9.65
C GLU A 161 2.85 -1.82 -8.34
N PRO A 162 1.62 -1.34 -8.04
CA PRO A 162 0.84 -1.87 -6.93
C PRO A 162 0.59 -3.37 -7.15
N MET A 163 0.42 -4.09 -6.07
CA MET A 163 0.00 -5.48 -6.16
C MET A 163 -1.41 -5.55 -6.76
N GLY A 164 -1.60 -6.52 -7.64
CA GLY A 164 -2.84 -6.72 -8.37
C GLY A 164 -2.71 -6.45 -9.86
N GLU A 165 -3.67 -6.99 -10.62
CA GLU A 165 -3.69 -6.85 -12.06
C GLU A 165 -4.27 -5.50 -12.47
N ALA A 166 -3.56 -4.76 -13.33
CA ALA A 166 -4.10 -3.53 -13.90
C ALA A 166 -5.15 -3.87 -14.95
N VAL A 167 -6.32 -3.25 -14.85
CA VAL A 167 -7.43 -3.38 -15.81
C VAL A 167 -7.27 -2.41 -16.99
N ASP A 168 -6.62 -1.25 -16.78
CA ASP A 168 -6.13 -0.39 -17.86
C ASP A 168 -4.61 -0.36 -17.83
N ARG A 169 -4.00 -0.85 -18.92
CA ARG A 169 -2.54 -1.01 -19.08
C ARG A 169 -1.96 -0.15 -20.19
N GLU A 170 -2.77 0.73 -20.78
CA GLU A 170 -2.29 1.59 -21.84
C GLU A 170 -1.62 2.84 -21.26
N GLY A 171 -0.46 3.18 -21.80
CA GLY A 171 0.25 4.40 -21.44
C GLY A 171 1.04 4.33 -20.13
N LEU A 172 1.27 5.51 -19.56
CA LEU A 172 2.12 5.71 -18.37
C LEU A 172 1.33 5.53 -17.07
N VAL A 173 0.06 5.97 -17.04
CA VAL A 173 -0.86 5.76 -15.92
C VAL A 173 -1.61 4.45 -16.14
N ARG A 174 -1.62 3.61 -15.13
CA ARG A 174 -2.37 2.34 -15.12
C ARG A 174 -3.46 2.41 -14.07
N ALA A 175 -4.57 1.78 -14.35
CA ALA A 175 -5.68 1.66 -13.40
C ALA A 175 -5.87 0.20 -12.96
N HIS A 176 -6.10 0.02 -11.67
CA HIS A 176 -6.42 -1.26 -11.05
C HIS A 176 -7.92 -1.36 -10.83
N GLU A 177 -8.41 -2.57 -10.57
CA GLU A 177 -9.84 -2.81 -10.42
C GLU A 177 -10.46 -1.92 -9.33
N CYS A 178 -11.51 -1.19 -9.71
CA CYS A 178 -12.25 -0.30 -8.82
C CYS A 178 -13.60 0.04 -9.41
N GLU A 179 -14.67 0.00 -8.62
CA GLU A 179 -16.02 0.38 -9.04
C GLU A 179 -16.13 1.83 -9.53
N GLY A 180 -15.25 2.70 -9.04
CA GLY A 180 -15.25 4.11 -9.40
C GLY A 180 -14.62 4.44 -10.75
N LEU A 181 -14.03 3.46 -11.46
CA LEU A 181 -13.46 3.70 -12.79
C LEU A 181 -14.54 4.02 -13.83
N GLY A 182 -14.20 4.89 -14.77
CA GLY A 182 -15.12 5.32 -15.83
C GLY A 182 -16.15 6.37 -15.39
N LEU A 183 -16.10 6.83 -14.14
CA LEU A 183 -16.91 7.94 -13.65
C LEU A 183 -16.25 9.29 -13.93
N ASP A 184 -17.06 10.35 -14.01
CA ASP A 184 -16.56 11.70 -14.29
C ASP A 184 -15.68 12.22 -13.15
N ILE A 185 -14.50 12.72 -13.48
CA ILE A 185 -13.59 13.40 -12.55
C ILE A 185 -13.41 14.86 -12.98
N SER A 186 -13.39 15.79 -12.02
CA SER A 186 -13.07 17.18 -12.36
C SER A 186 -11.57 17.34 -12.66
N ARG A 187 -11.24 18.31 -13.55
CA ARG A 187 -9.84 18.63 -13.85
C ARG A 187 -9.01 18.91 -12.59
N ARG A 188 -9.56 19.64 -11.65
CA ARG A 188 -8.90 19.95 -10.38
C ARG A 188 -8.59 18.67 -9.58
N ASP A 189 -9.54 17.76 -9.45
CA ASP A 189 -9.36 16.54 -8.68
C ASP A 189 -8.40 15.59 -9.41
N ALA A 190 -8.42 15.55 -10.74
CA ALA A 190 -7.45 14.83 -11.55
C ALA A 190 -6.01 15.38 -11.36
N GLU A 191 -5.84 16.70 -11.30
CA GLU A 191 -4.53 17.31 -11.03
C GLU A 191 -4.04 17.06 -9.60
N GLU A 192 -4.92 17.09 -8.60
CA GLU A 192 -4.58 16.73 -7.20
C GLU A 192 -4.15 15.26 -7.10
N LEU A 193 -4.88 14.37 -7.77
CA LEU A 193 -4.56 12.94 -7.83
C LEU A 193 -3.25 12.68 -8.60
N ALA A 194 -3.05 13.32 -9.72
CA ALA A 194 -1.83 13.24 -10.53
C ALA A 194 -0.58 13.73 -9.76
N ALA A 195 -0.72 14.80 -8.99
CA ALA A 195 0.36 15.32 -8.14
C ALA A 195 0.73 14.29 -7.04
N ALA A 196 -0.27 13.70 -6.38
CA ALA A 196 -0.04 12.65 -5.39
C ALA A 196 0.56 11.38 -6.00
N LEU A 197 0.14 11.02 -7.22
CA LEU A 197 0.68 9.88 -7.96
C LEU A 197 2.15 10.07 -8.34
N LYS A 198 2.52 11.27 -8.80
CA LYS A 198 3.92 11.64 -9.03
C LYS A 198 4.75 11.60 -7.74
N GLU A 199 4.23 12.17 -6.66
CA GLU A 199 4.86 12.15 -5.34
C GLU A 199 5.11 10.69 -4.89
N ARG A 200 4.12 9.81 -5.02
CA ARG A 200 4.23 8.39 -4.68
C ARG A 200 5.34 7.73 -5.48
N ALA A 201 5.36 7.87 -6.82
CA ALA A 201 6.37 7.28 -7.68
C ALA A 201 7.80 7.72 -7.31
N ILE A 202 8.00 8.98 -6.95
CA ILE A 202 9.29 9.49 -6.49
C ILE A 202 9.66 8.84 -5.15
N ARG A 203 8.75 8.81 -4.19
CA ARG A 203 9.01 8.32 -2.84
C ARG A 203 9.28 6.82 -2.81
N GLU A 204 8.54 6.01 -3.56
CA GLU A 204 8.80 4.58 -3.68
C GLU A 204 10.23 4.30 -4.18
N LEU A 205 10.72 5.08 -5.14
CA LEU A 205 12.08 4.95 -5.65
C LEU A 205 13.14 5.45 -4.66
N GLU A 206 12.88 6.54 -3.94
CA GLU A 206 13.76 7.03 -2.88
C GLU A 206 13.87 6.02 -1.73
N GLU A 207 12.77 5.41 -1.32
CA GLU A 207 12.73 4.33 -0.34
C GLU A 207 13.53 3.11 -0.80
N ALA A 208 13.31 2.66 -2.04
CA ALA A 208 14.04 1.52 -2.62
C ALA A 208 15.55 1.77 -2.72
N ILE A 209 15.98 2.98 -3.08
CA ILE A 209 17.39 3.38 -3.13
C ILE A 209 17.98 3.37 -1.72
N ALA A 210 17.30 4.02 -0.77
CA ALA A 210 17.79 4.11 0.61
C ALA A 210 17.84 2.74 1.28
N LEU A 211 16.85 1.88 1.03
CA LEU A 211 16.85 0.49 1.48
C LEU A 211 18.03 -0.29 0.89
N ARG A 212 18.21 -0.28 -0.43
CA ARG A 212 19.33 -0.96 -1.10
C ARG A 212 20.69 -0.56 -0.53
N ASP A 213 20.87 0.74 -0.27
CA ASP A 213 22.16 1.28 0.19
C ASP A 213 22.46 0.94 1.66
N ARG A 214 21.44 0.58 2.45
CA ARG A 214 21.55 0.25 3.88
C ARG A 214 21.29 -1.20 4.21
N TYR A 215 20.84 -1.99 3.25
CA TYR A 215 20.49 -3.38 3.49
C TYR A 215 21.72 -4.22 3.87
N GLU A 216 21.63 -4.86 5.02
CA GLU A 216 22.56 -5.88 5.50
C GLU A 216 21.75 -7.10 5.94
N PRO A 217 21.88 -8.24 5.24
CA PRO A 217 21.11 -9.44 5.55
C PRO A 217 21.38 -9.97 6.96
N ARG A 218 20.33 -10.49 7.61
CA ARG A 218 20.38 -11.07 8.96
C ARG A 218 19.67 -12.41 9.03
N PRO A 219 20.19 -13.46 8.35
CA PRO A 219 19.52 -14.75 8.25
C PRO A 219 19.32 -15.49 9.58
N ASP A 220 20.06 -15.12 10.62
CA ASP A 220 20.04 -15.79 11.93
C ASP A 220 19.33 -14.95 13.02
N THR A 221 18.39 -14.09 12.65
CA THR A 221 17.66 -13.26 13.62
C THR A 221 16.45 -14.01 14.18
N ASP A 222 16.34 -14.10 15.51
CA ASP A 222 15.15 -14.58 16.18
C ASP A 222 14.00 -13.55 15.97
N GLY A 223 12.92 -13.96 15.30
CA GLY A 223 11.76 -13.13 15.02
C GLY A 223 11.83 -12.36 13.70
N ILE A 224 10.98 -11.34 13.57
CA ILE A 224 10.85 -10.54 12.35
C ILE A 224 11.80 -9.33 12.38
N VAL A 225 12.47 -9.09 11.25
CA VAL A 225 13.21 -7.85 10.97
C VAL A 225 12.57 -7.15 9.77
N VAL A 226 12.22 -5.89 9.96
CA VAL A 226 11.76 -5.01 8.87
C VAL A 226 12.92 -4.10 8.46
N HIS A 227 13.26 -4.15 7.19
CA HIS A 227 14.22 -3.24 6.57
C HIS A 227 13.45 -2.13 5.83
N ASP A 228 13.73 -0.89 6.15
CA ASP A 228 13.17 0.27 5.48
C ASP A 228 14.25 1.33 5.18
N SER A 229 13.88 2.46 4.62
CA SER A 229 14.81 3.53 4.28
C SER A 229 15.58 4.11 5.47
N GLU A 230 15.08 3.92 6.69
CA GLU A 230 15.72 4.42 7.91
C GLU A 230 16.62 3.37 8.57
N GLY A 231 16.55 2.11 8.11
CA GLY A 231 17.36 0.99 8.59
C GLY A 231 16.54 -0.18 9.12
N ARG A 232 17.17 -1.01 9.95
CA ARG A 232 16.54 -2.22 10.50
C ARG A 232 15.67 -1.90 11.71
N LYS A 233 14.49 -2.49 11.75
CA LYS A 233 13.53 -2.30 12.84
C LYS A 233 12.89 -3.62 13.28
N ARG A 234 12.43 -3.64 14.53
CA ARG A 234 11.51 -4.65 15.03
C ARG A 234 10.08 -4.36 14.59
N PRO A 235 9.16 -5.33 14.73
CA PRO A 235 7.74 -5.11 14.42
C PRO A 235 7.06 -3.96 15.17
N ASP A 236 7.66 -3.49 16.26
CA ASP A 236 7.19 -2.34 17.05
C ASP A 236 7.76 -1.00 16.58
N GLY A 237 8.46 -0.98 15.43
CA GLY A 237 9.09 0.21 14.87
C GLY A 237 10.40 0.63 15.55
N THR A 238 10.86 -0.08 16.60
CA THR A 238 12.13 0.24 17.26
C THR A 238 13.33 -0.17 16.41
N THR A 239 14.30 0.71 16.29
CA THR A 239 15.53 0.47 15.52
C THR A 239 16.37 -0.64 16.15
N LEU A 240 16.86 -1.54 15.31
CA LEU A 240 17.86 -2.54 15.69
C LEU A 240 19.25 -1.95 15.51
N GLU A 241 19.99 -1.77 16.62
CA GLU A 241 21.36 -1.27 16.58
C GLU A 241 22.31 -2.25 15.86
N THR A 242 23.23 -1.70 15.09
CA THR A 242 24.34 -2.46 14.50
C THR A 242 25.31 -2.84 15.62
N ARG A 243 25.55 -4.14 15.83
CA ARG A 243 26.61 -4.61 16.74
C ARG A 243 27.94 -4.58 16.06
#